data_de8cf93b106c67307a4261e2fa2d2fa2
#
_entry.id   de8cf93b106c67307a4261e2fa2d2fa2
#
_cell.length_a   1.000
_cell.length_b   1.000
_cell.length_c   1.000
_cell.angle_alpha   90.00
_cell.angle_beta   90.00
_cell.angle_gamma   90.00
#
_symmetry.space_group_name_H-M   'P 1'
#
loop_
_entity.id
_entity.type
_entity.pdbx_description
1 polymer ?
#
loop_
_entity_poly.entity_id
_entity_poly.type
_entity_poly.pdbx_seq_one_letter_code
_entity_poly.pdbx_strand_id
1 'polypeptide(L)'
;MDRILLALAARGGVASARQLASAGCTRHFLELAVRDGLVLRLRRGWFALPSVSIDERRAVAAGGVLTCASALASRKVWVLAERELHVAVAPNAVRSPARGVRLHWSEWPGCGRESSSRDGIRASILHAVECLPEEEAVMALDSVVDKGLLPYDDLIGLSSLASAGRRRVFDLVVRGCQSGLETRIRLAGMRLRARVRAQVPVEGVGSVDNVIGDCLAVETDGRAFHTGSVQLEEDYRRTLALQARGFVVVRLSSRQVLHEWPATEATLARLVRRRVHLWTPGQRQRLHNEGWEPGTLKYSAGSANQP
;
A
#
# COMPACT_ATOMS: atom_id res chain seq x y z
N MET A 1 16.73 -13.14 34.17
CA MET A 1 16.36 -11.97 33.36
C MET A 1 16.38 -12.32 31.87
N ASP A 2 17.46 -12.84 31.35
CA ASP A 2 17.64 -13.17 29.91
C ASP A 2 16.58 -14.08 29.34
N ARG A 3 16.12 -15.08 30.11
CA ARG A 3 15.05 -15.99 29.69
C ARG A 3 13.76 -15.27 29.34
N ILE A 4 13.38 -14.19 30.05
CA ILE A 4 12.17 -13.40 29.77
C ILE A 4 12.35 -12.62 28.48
N LEU A 5 13.51 -11.97 28.31
CA LEU A 5 13.80 -11.20 27.10
C LEU A 5 13.84 -12.10 25.86
N LEU A 6 14.48 -13.27 25.96
CA LEU A 6 14.51 -14.28 24.91
C LEU A 6 13.10 -14.81 24.59
N ALA A 7 12.30 -15.12 25.62
CA ALA A 7 10.94 -15.63 25.44
C ALA A 7 10.01 -14.58 24.78
N LEU A 8 10.19 -13.30 25.06
CA LEU A 8 9.51 -12.20 24.37
C LEU A 8 10.01 -12.04 22.94
N ALA A 9 11.32 -11.98 22.74
CA ALA A 9 11.93 -11.83 21.41
C ALA A 9 11.49 -12.94 20.44
N ALA A 10 11.48 -14.19 20.89
CA ALA A 10 11.02 -15.34 20.12
C ALA A 10 9.53 -15.28 19.69
N ARG A 11 8.75 -14.31 20.23
CA ARG A 11 7.33 -14.10 19.94
C ARG A 11 7.04 -12.73 19.31
N GLY A 12 8.05 -12.12 18.71
CA GLY A 12 7.90 -10.79 18.11
C GLY A 12 7.84 -9.66 19.15
N GLY A 13 8.44 -9.90 20.32
CA GLY A 13 8.54 -8.89 21.38
C GLY A 13 7.33 -8.76 22.30
N VAL A 14 6.24 -9.50 22.06
CA VAL A 14 5.01 -9.44 22.87
C VAL A 14 4.58 -10.84 23.29
N ALA A 15 4.24 -11.01 24.58
CA ALA A 15 3.70 -12.28 25.07
C ALA A 15 2.71 -12.08 26.22
N SER A 16 1.79 -13.04 26.35
CA SER A 16 0.94 -13.16 27.54
C SER A 16 1.70 -13.77 28.71
N ALA A 17 1.23 -13.50 29.94
CA ALA A 17 1.76 -14.14 31.16
C ALA A 17 1.75 -15.67 31.06
N ARG A 18 0.71 -16.25 30.43
CA ARG A 18 0.60 -17.70 30.20
C ARG A 18 1.73 -18.22 29.29
N GLN A 19 1.98 -17.52 28.18
CA GLN A 19 3.06 -17.88 27.25
C GLN A 19 4.46 -17.76 27.88
N LEU A 20 4.64 -16.75 28.73
CA LEU A 20 5.89 -16.58 29.49
C LEU A 20 6.06 -17.67 30.54
N ALA A 21 5.00 -18.01 31.26
CA ALA A 21 5.02 -19.12 32.22
C ALA A 21 5.35 -20.46 31.55
N SER A 22 4.74 -20.74 30.38
CA SER A 22 5.08 -21.96 29.58
C SER A 22 6.53 -21.96 29.09
N ALA A 23 7.19 -20.80 28.97
CA ALA A 23 8.61 -20.67 28.68
C ALA A 23 9.49 -20.73 29.94
N GLY A 24 8.94 -21.05 31.11
CA GLY A 24 9.63 -21.17 32.39
C GLY A 24 9.96 -19.81 33.05
N CYS A 25 9.27 -18.73 32.65
CA CYS A 25 9.44 -17.43 33.28
C CYS A 25 8.54 -17.33 34.52
N THR A 26 9.12 -17.06 35.68
CA THR A 26 8.35 -16.92 36.92
C THR A 26 7.77 -15.51 37.04
N ARG A 27 6.65 -15.41 37.74
CA ARG A 27 5.99 -14.14 38.03
C ARG A 27 6.91 -13.13 38.73
N HIS A 28 7.72 -13.60 39.68
CA HIS A 28 8.66 -12.78 40.43
C HIS A 28 9.67 -12.09 39.53
N PHE A 29 10.35 -12.84 38.65
CA PHE A 29 11.33 -12.27 37.72
C PHE A 29 10.67 -11.34 36.69
N LEU A 30 9.42 -11.62 36.30
CA LEU A 30 8.68 -10.76 35.40
C LEU A 30 8.33 -9.41 36.05
N GLU A 31 7.95 -9.40 37.32
CA GLU A 31 7.71 -8.17 38.10
C GLU A 31 9.02 -7.36 38.27
N LEU A 32 10.14 -8.01 38.51
CA LEU A 32 11.43 -7.35 38.53
C LEU A 32 11.79 -6.73 37.17
N ALA A 33 11.63 -7.47 36.06
CA ALA A 33 11.90 -6.97 34.73
C ALA A 33 11.04 -5.75 34.37
N VAL A 34 9.79 -5.71 34.83
CA VAL A 34 8.91 -4.55 34.64
C VAL A 34 9.38 -3.38 35.50
N ARG A 35 9.70 -3.60 36.77
CA ARG A 35 10.21 -2.57 37.67
C ARG A 35 11.51 -1.93 37.14
N ASP A 36 12.40 -2.76 36.59
CA ASP A 36 13.70 -2.32 36.07
C ASP A 36 13.59 -1.73 34.64
N GLY A 37 12.37 -1.60 34.07
CA GLY A 37 12.11 -1.02 32.75
C GLY A 37 12.54 -1.87 31.54
N LEU A 38 13.01 -3.10 31.78
CA LEU A 38 13.42 -4.04 30.72
C LEU A 38 12.24 -4.62 29.95
N VAL A 39 11.06 -4.64 30.59
CA VAL A 39 9.80 -5.14 30.02
C VAL A 39 8.69 -4.14 30.36
N LEU A 40 7.80 -3.89 29.40
CA LEU A 40 6.61 -3.06 29.57
C LEU A 40 5.41 -3.94 29.87
N ARG A 41 4.58 -3.52 30.83
CA ARG A 41 3.25 -4.10 31.03
C ARG A 41 2.23 -3.32 30.22
N LEU A 42 1.66 -3.92 29.19
CA LEU A 42 0.72 -3.26 28.28
C LEU A 42 -0.71 -3.24 28.84
N ARG A 43 -1.12 -4.36 29.44
CA ARG A 43 -2.38 -4.55 30.17
C ARG A 43 -2.26 -5.74 31.12
N ARG A 44 -3.31 -6.06 31.86
CA ARG A 44 -3.31 -7.23 32.77
C ARG A 44 -2.95 -8.49 31.98
N GLY A 45 -1.83 -9.13 32.39
CA GLY A 45 -1.35 -10.39 31.81
C GLY A 45 -0.70 -10.28 30.43
N TRP A 46 -0.33 -9.07 29.96
CA TRP A 46 0.36 -8.86 28.68
C TRP A 46 1.58 -7.98 28.83
N PHE A 47 2.67 -8.39 28.22
CA PHE A 47 4.00 -7.80 28.37
C PHE A 47 4.68 -7.63 27.01
N ALA A 48 5.53 -6.62 26.90
CA ALA A 48 6.27 -6.33 25.69
C ALA A 48 7.70 -5.87 25.97
N LEU A 49 8.57 -6.08 24.99
CA LEU A 49 9.88 -5.41 24.96
C LEU A 49 9.68 -3.92 24.63
N PRO A 50 10.53 -3.01 25.16
CA PRO A 50 10.50 -1.59 24.82
C PRO A 50 10.72 -1.30 23.32
N SER A 51 11.38 -2.22 22.58
CA SER A 51 11.63 -2.13 21.13
C SER A 51 10.40 -2.35 20.27
N VAL A 52 9.30 -2.89 20.82
CA VAL A 52 8.03 -3.07 20.09
C VAL A 52 7.43 -1.71 19.75
N SER A 53 6.92 -1.56 18.53
CA SER A 53 6.37 -0.30 18.06
C SER A 53 5.24 0.23 18.95
N ILE A 54 5.08 1.54 19.00
CA ILE A 54 4.02 2.19 19.80
C ILE A 54 2.65 1.68 19.37
N ASP A 55 2.40 1.49 18.08
CA ASP A 55 1.10 1.04 17.57
C ASP A 55 0.79 -0.40 17.94
N GLU A 56 1.77 -1.31 17.89
CA GLU A 56 1.58 -2.67 18.37
C GLU A 56 1.30 -2.72 19.88
N ARG A 57 2.03 -1.91 20.66
CA ARG A 57 1.79 -1.78 22.11
C ARG A 57 0.37 -1.28 22.40
N ARG A 58 -0.09 -0.24 21.67
CA ARG A 58 -1.45 0.30 21.78
C ARG A 58 -2.51 -0.72 21.35
N ALA A 59 -2.28 -1.48 20.28
CA ALA A 59 -3.19 -2.53 19.82
C ALA A 59 -3.39 -3.61 20.88
N VAL A 60 -2.29 -4.07 21.49
CA VAL A 60 -2.37 -5.06 22.58
C VAL A 60 -3.03 -4.47 23.85
N ALA A 61 -2.74 -3.22 24.18
CA ALA A 61 -3.41 -2.53 25.30
C ALA A 61 -4.91 -2.40 25.08
N ALA A 62 -5.35 -2.18 23.83
CA ALA A 62 -6.76 -2.16 23.44
C ALA A 62 -7.43 -3.56 23.39
N GLY A 63 -6.68 -4.61 23.66
CA GLY A 63 -7.23 -5.97 23.78
C GLY A 63 -7.10 -6.85 22.54
N GLY A 64 -6.45 -6.37 21.48
CA GLY A 64 -6.31 -7.07 20.22
C GLY A 64 -4.90 -7.08 19.66
N VAL A 65 -4.81 -7.13 18.35
CA VAL A 65 -3.55 -7.09 17.58
C VAL A 65 -3.68 -6.06 16.45
N LEU A 66 -2.55 -5.51 16.02
CA LEU A 66 -2.49 -4.57 14.90
C LEU A 66 -2.98 -5.25 13.63
N THR A 67 -3.87 -4.60 12.88
CA THR A 67 -4.47 -5.14 11.65
C THR A 67 -4.75 -4.05 10.61
N CYS A 68 -5.40 -4.41 9.48
CA CYS A 68 -5.89 -3.47 8.46
C CYS A 68 -4.79 -2.49 8.02
N ALA A 69 -5.16 -1.23 7.76
CA ALA A 69 -4.25 -0.14 7.37
C ALA A 69 -3.05 0.01 8.31
N SER A 70 -3.25 -0.09 9.61
CA SER A 70 -2.15 0.04 10.59
C SER A 70 -1.12 -1.08 10.48
N ALA A 71 -1.55 -2.34 10.28
CA ALA A 71 -0.63 -3.46 10.07
C ALA A 71 0.04 -3.40 8.69
N LEU A 72 -0.65 -2.92 7.67
CA LEU A 72 -0.09 -2.70 6.33
C LEU A 72 0.96 -1.59 6.37
N ALA A 73 0.67 -0.45 7.01
CA ALA A 73 1.62 0.65 7.21
C ALA A 73 2.88 0.20 7.94
N SER A 74 2.77 -0.65 8.98
CA SER A 74 3.92 -1.20 9.70
C SER A 74 4.85 -2.05 8.83
N ARG A 75 4.35 -2.54 7.68
CA ARG A 75 5.11 -3.25 6.63
C ARG A 75 5.54 -2.35 5.49
N LYS A 76 5.42 -1.02 5.67
CA LYS A 76 5.72 -0.01 4.65
C LYS A 76 4.85 -0.12 3.39
N VAL A 77 3.69 -0.76 3.48
CA VAL A 77 2.67 -0.72 2.44
C VAL A 77 2.15 0.71 2.35
N TRP A 78 1.91 1.17 1.14
CA TRP A 78 1.37 2.50 0.91
C TRP A 78 -0.10 2.55 1.37
N VAL A 79 -0.38 3.36 2.36
CA VAL A 79 -1.73 3.65 2.86
C VAL A 79 -1.86 5.16 3.05
N LEU A 80 -3.05 5.71 2.87
CA LEU A 80 -3.29 7.09 3.28
C LEU A 80 -3.13 7.21 4.80
N ALA A 81 -2.69 8.39 5.27
CA ALA A 81 -2.48 8.64 6.69
C ALA A 81 -3.79 8.42 7.47
N GLU A 82 -3.86 7.31 8.16
CA GLU A 82 -5.00 6.96 9.01
C GLU A 82 -4.92 7.72 10.34
N ARG A 83 -6.05 8.23 10.78
CA ARG A 83 -6.16 8.90 12.09
C ARG A 83 -6.43 7.93 13.23
N GLU A 84 -6.89 6.73 12.93
CA GLU A 84 -7.26 5.70 13.89
C GLU A 84 -6.32 4.52 13.84
N LEU A 85 -6.11 3.89 14.98
CA LEU A 85 -5.37 2.64 15.08
C LEU A 85 -6.32 1.47 14.82
N HIS A 86 -6.04 0.66 13.80
CA HIS A 86 -6.84 -0.50 13.44
C HIS A 86 -6.40 -1.74 14.22
N VAL A 87 -7.33 -2.32 14.99
CA VAL A 87 -7.06 -3.41 15.93
C VAL A 87 -8.06 -4.56 15.71
N ALA A 88 -7.55 -5.75 15.39
CA ALA A 88 -8.35 -6.96 15.37
C ALA A 88 -8.51 -7.52 16.78
N VAL A 89 -9.74 -7.76 17.18
CA VAL A 89 -10.12 -8.31 18.49
C VAL A 89 -10.87 -9.64 18.31
N ALA A 90 -10.91 -10.44 19.37
CA ALA A 90 -11.70 -11.67 19.34
C ALA A 90 -13.19 -11.39 19.11
N PRO A 91 -13.93 -12.31 18.46
CA PRO A 91 -15.35 -12.10 18.15
C PRO A 91 -16.24 -11.79 19.36
N ASN A 92 -15.85 -12.25 20.53
CA ASN A 92 -16.55 -12.02 21.80
C ASN A 92 -15.99 -10.87 22.62
N ALA A 93 -15.06 -10.05 22.07
CA ALA A 93 -14.49 -8.92 22.77
C ALA A 93 -15.54 -7.82 23.04
N VAL A 94 -15.42 -7.16 24.19
CA VAL A 94 -16.30 -6.04 24.56
C VAL A 94 -16.13 -4.88 23.57
N ARG A 95 -17.26 -4.32 23.11
CA ARG A 95 -17.33 -3.29 22.07
C ARG A 95 -17.14 -1.87 22.60
N SER A 96 -16.09 -1.62 23.37
CA SER A 96 -15.79 -0.26 23.84
C SER A 96 -14.39 0.14 23.37
N PRO A 97 -14.26 0.70 22.14
CA PRO A 97 -12.97 1.12 21.64
C PRO A 97 -12.44 2.33 22.44
N ALA A 98 -11.15 2.33 22.73
CA ALA A 98 -10.47 3.53 23.19
C ALA A 98 -10.53 4.61 22.09
N ARG A 99 -10.45 5.89 22.48
CA ARG A 99 -10.43 7.01 21.52
C ARG A 99 -9.30 6.83 20.50
N GLY A 100 -9.62 6.97 19.21
CA GLY A 100 -8.66 6.81 18.12
C GLY A 100 -8.29 5.35 17.81
N VAL A 101 -9.17 4.40 18.16
CA VAL A 101 -9.02 2.97 17.84
C VAL A 101 -10.25 2.49 17.10
N ARG A 102 -10.04 1.87 15.94
CA ARG A 102 -11.07 1.18 15.16
C ARG A 102 -10.92 -0.33 15.35
N LEU A 103 -11.97 -0.98 15.84
CA LEU A 103 -11.97 -2.41 16.12
C LEU A 103 -12.47 -3.21 14.92
N HIS A 104 -11.91 -4.40 14.72
CA HIS A 104 -12.26 -5.39 13.70
C HIS A 104 -12.52 -6.74 14.38
N TRP A 105 -13.62 -7.40 14.04
CA TRP A 105 -14.05 -8.68 14.67
C TRP A 105 -14.03 -9.85 13.69
N SER A 106 -13.85 -9.60 12.38
CA SER A 106 -13.86 -10.66 11.37
C SER A 106 -12.62 -11.54 11.46
N GLU A 107 -12.82 -12.83 11.24
CA GLU A 107 -11.76 -13.83 11.12
C GLU A 107 -12.01 -14.64 9.85
N TRP A 108 -10.95 -15.09 9.20
CA TRP A 108 -11.04 -15.87 7.96
C TRP A 108 -10.19 -17.14 8.08
N PRO A 109 -10.69 -18.29 7.53
CA PRO A 109 -9.92 -19.52 7.49
C PRO A 109 -8.56 -19.32 6.81
N GLY A 110 -7.49 -19.86 7.41
CA GLY A 110 -6.14 -19.75 6.85
C GLY A 110 -5.47 -18.38 6.96
N CYS A 111 -6.14 -17.38 7.56
CA CYS A 111 -5.62 -16.04 7.74
C CYS A 111 -5.24 -15.80 9.21
N GLY A 112 -4.17 -16.43 9.66
CA GLY A 112 -3.70 -16.35 11.06
C GLY A 112 -2.96 -15.06 11.40
N ARG A 113 -2.59 -14.95 12.66
CA ARG A 113 -1.72 -13.90 13.20
C ARG A 113 -0.26 -14.18 12.84
N GLU A 114 0.50 -13.13 12.57
CA GLU A 114 1.95 -13.21 12.41
C GLU A 114 2.66 -13.31 13.76
N SER A 115 2.16 -12.56 14.75
CA SER A 115 2.69 -12.52 16.11
C SER A 115 1.59 -12.30 17.15
N SER A 116 2.00 -12.22 18.41
CA SER A 116 1.08 -11.87 19.51
C SER A 116 0.56 -10.43 19.48
N SER A 117 1.12 -9.57 18.61
CA SER A 117 0.78 -8.15 18.50
C SER A 117 0.28 -7.71 17.12
N ARG A 118 0.40 -8.59 16.10
CA ARG A 118 0.09 -8.23 14.71
C ARG A 118 -0.52 -9.38 13.92
N ASP A 119 -1.52 -9.07 13.11
CA ASP A 119 -2.10 -10.00 12.15
C ASP A 119 -1.14 -10.33 11.00
N GLY A 120 -1.30 -11.50 10.44
CA GLY A 120 -0.66 -11.89 9.21
C GLY A 120 -1.11 -11.00 8.03
N ILE A 121 -0.32 -11.01 6.95
CA ILE A 121 -0.57 -10.16 5.78
C ILE A 121 -1.96 -10.40 5.17
N ARG A 122 -2.40 -11.65 5.05
CA ARG A 122 -3.71 -12.04 4.47
C ARG A 122 -4.88 -11.47 5.29
N ALA A 123 -4.86 -11.61 6.61
CA ALA A 123 -5.87 -11.04 7.50
C ALA A 123 -5.87 -9.51 7.43
N SER A 124 -4.69 -8.88 7.44
CA SER A 124 -4.55 -7.42 7.32
C SER A 124 -5.15 -6.89 6.02
N ILE A 125 -4.93 -7.58 4.89
CA ILE A 125 -5.51 -7.26 3.58
C ILE A 125 -7.03 -7.35 3.63
N LEU A 126 -7.59 -8.46 4.11
CA LEU A 126 -9.03 -8.65 4.16
C LEU A 126 -9.72 -7.61 5.05
N HIS A 127 -9.13 -7.30 6.22
CA HIS A 127 -9.63 -6.19 7.04
C HIS A 127 -9.55 -4.84 6.31
N ALA A 128 -8.50 -4.57 5.55
CA ALA A 128 -8.37 -3.34 4.78
C ALA A 128 -9.42 -3.27 3.66
N VAL A 129 -9.63 -4.36 2.93
CA VAL A 129 -10.66 -4.45 1.88
C VAL A 129 -12.05 -4.20 2.45
N GLU A 130 -12.39 -4.76 3.59
CA GLU A 130 -13.73 -4.58 4.21
C GLU A 130 -13.90 -3.18 4.84
N CYS A 131 -12.83 -2.52 5.25
CA CYS A 131 -12.86 -1.31 6.06
C CYS A 131 -12.62 -0.02 5.28
N LEU A 132 -11.65 -0.02 4.37
CA LEU A 132 -11.21 1.20 3.69
C LEU A 132 -12.15 1.57 2.51
N PRO A 133 -12.21 2.83 2.10
CA PRO A 133 -12.76 3.21 0.80
C PRO A 133 -12.13 2.39 -0.33
N GLU A 134 -12.89 2.09 -1.40
CA GLU A 134 -12.45 1.24 -2.52
C GLU A 134 -11.09 1.68 -3.08
N GLU A 135 -10.94 2.98 -3.35
CA GLU A 135 -9.71 3.56 -3.89
C GLU A 135 -8.51 3.29 -2.97
N GLU A 136 -8.67 3.54 -1.67
CA GLU A 136 -7.60 3.35 -0.69
C GLU A 136 -7.23 1.87 -0.50
N ALA A 137 -8.23 0.99 -0.54
CA ALA A 137 -7.99 -0.44 -0.50
C ALA A 137 -7.16 -0.89 -1.71
N VAL A 138 -7.51 -0.44 -2.93
CA VAL A 138 -6.74 -0.77 -4.15
C VAL A 138 -5.31 -0.23 -4.06
N MET A 139 -5.12 1.01 -3.58
CA MET A 139 -3.78 1.58 -3.39
C MET A 139 -2.92 0.73 -2.46
N ALA A 140 -3.50 0.24 -1.37
CA ALA A 140 -2.80 -0.65 -0.44
C ALA A 140 -2.47 -2.00 -1.08
N LEU A 141 -3.40 -2.59 -1.85
CA LEU A 141 -3.21 -3.88 -2.50
C LEU A 141 -2.18 -3.82 -3.63
N ASP A 142 -2.19 -2.78 -4.47
CA ASP A 142 -1.15 -2.54 -5.47
C ASP A 142 0.23 -2.46 -4.80
N SER A 143 0.32 -1.75 -3.67
CA SER A 143 1.57 -1.64 -2.92
C SER A 143 2.00 -2.97 -2.25
N VAL A 144 1.07 -3.83 -1.85
CA VAL A 144 1.39 -5.20 -1.37
C VAL A 144 2.05 -6.02 -2.47
N VAL A 145 1.51 -5.93 -3.70
CA VAL A 145 2.05 -6.62 -4.88
C VAL A 145 3.43 -6.07 -5.26
N ASP A 146 3.56 -4.74 -5.36
CA ASP A 146 4.82 -4.08 -5.70
C ASP A 146 5.96 -4.44 -4.75
N LYS A 147 5.65 -4.52 -3.45
CA LYS A 147 6.63 -4.91 -2.41
C LYS A 147 6.87 -6.42 -2.30
N GLY A 148 6.20 -7.24 -3.09
CA GLY A 148 6.33 -8.68 -3.03
C GLY A 148 5.91 -9.32 -1.70
N LEU A 149 5.07 -8.64 -0.90
CA LEU A 149 4.62 -9.14 0.40
C LEU A 149 3.62 -10.31 0.27
N LEU A 150 2.93 -10.38 -0.84
CA LEU A 150 2.08 -11.50 -1.23
C LEU A 150 2.11 -11.61 -2.76
N PRO A 151 2.31 -12.81 -3.34
CA PRO A 151 2.19 -13.03 -4.78
C PRO A 151 0.84 -12.56 -5.32
N TYR A 152 0.83 -12.00 -6.53
CA TYR A 152 -0.39 -11.46 -7.13
C TYR A 152 -1.55 -12.45 -7.16
N ASP A 153 -1.28 -13.68 -7.60
CA ASP A 153 -2.32 -14.71 -7.73
C ASP A 153 -2.87 -15.14 -6.35
N ASP A 154 -2.02 -15.21 -5.33
CA ASP A 154 -2.40 -15.44 -3.94
C ASP A 154 -3.28 -14.29 -3.40
N LEU A 155 -2.93 -13.05 -3.75
CA LEU A 155 -3.70 -11.87 -3.36
C LEU A 155 -5.08 -11.90 -4.01
N ILE A 156 -5.17 -12.14 -5.32
CA ILE A 156 -6.46 -12.24 -6.04
C ILE A 156 -7.30 -13.39 -5.49
N GLY A 157 -6.69 -14.50 -5.10
CA GLY A 157 -7.36 -15.62 -4.46
C GLY A 157 -8.11 -15.25 -3.16
N LEU A 158 -7.67 -14.21 -2.45
CA LEU A 158 -8.37 -13.71 -1.26
C LEU A 158 -9.74 -13.12 -1.57
N SER A 159 -10.04 -12.78 -2.82
CA SER A 159 -11.34 -12.24 -3.23
C SER A 159 -12.51 -13.16 -2.86
N SER A 160 -12.28 -14.49 -2.86
CA SER A 160 -13.29 -15.48 -2.46
C SER A 160 -13.70 -15.37 -0.98
N LEU A 161 -12.82 -14.84 -0.13
CA LEU A 161 -13.02 -14.65 1.30
C LEU A 161 -13.64 -13.28 1.65
N ALA A 162 -13.60 -12.32 0.72
CA ALA A 162 -14.18 -11.00 0.90
C ALA A 162 -15.71 -11.03 0.70
N SER A 163 -16.39 -10.06 1.33
CA SER A 163 -17.82 -9.87 1.11
C SER A 163 -18.12 -9.55 -0.37
N ALA A 164 -19.30 -9.96 -0.87
CA ALA A 164 -19.66 -9.82 -2.28
C ALA A 164 -19.50 -8.37 -2.78
N GLY A 165 -19.88 -7.37 -1.97
CA GLY A 165 -19.77 -5.96 -2.33
C GLY A 165 -18.32 -5.43 -2.39
N ARG A 166 -17.36 -6.18 -1.87
CA ARG A 166 -15.93 -5.77 -1.79
C ARG A 166 -15.02 -6.52 -2.76
N ARG A 167 -15.49 -7.59 -3.40
CA ARG A 167 -14.70 -8.40 -4.36
C ARG A 167 -14.14 -7.57 -5.51
N ARG A 168 -14.88 -6.56 -5.95
CA ARG A 168 -14.46 -5.64 -7.00
C ARG A 168 -13.11 -4.95 -6.71
N VAL A 169 -12.74 -4.75 -5.45
CA VAL A 169 -11.43 -4.19 -5.08
C VAL A 169 -10.29 -4.99 -5.71
N PHE A 170 -10.41 -6.33 -5.69
CA PHE A 170 -9.39 -7.22 -6.26
C PHE A 170 -9.32 -7.16 -7.78
N ASP A 171 -10.46 -6.93 -8.46
CA ASP A 171 -10.51 -6.78 -9.93
C ASP A 171 -9.79 -5.51 -10.41
N LEU A 172 -9.62 -4.52 -9.51
CA LEU A 172 -8.96 -3.26 -9.80
C LEU A 172 -7.45 -3.28 -9.54
N VAL A 173 -6.93 -4.34 -8.90
CA VAL A 173 -5.50 -4.47 -8.59
C VAL A 173 -4.69 -4.77 -9.85
N VAL A 174 -3.56 -4.11 -10.00
CA VAL A 174 -2.63 -4.36 -11.11
C VAL A 174 -1.20 -4.55 -10.60
N ARG A 175 -0.37 -5.18 -11.42
CA ARG A 175 1.08 -5.21 -11.22
C ARG A 175 1.69 -3.91 -11.75
N GLY A 176 2.76 -3.43 -11.10
CA GLY A 176 3.61 -2.36 -11.59
C GLY A 176 3.32 -0.96 -11.05
N CYS A 177 2.21 -0.69 -10.37
CA CYS A 177 2.04 0.57 -9.65
C CYS A 177 2.99 0.61 -8.45
N GLN A 178 3.97 1.51 -8.48
CA GLN A 178 5.02 1.61 -7.47
C GLN A 178 4.62 2.51 -6.28
N SER A 179 3.57 3.30 -6.44
CA SER A 179 3.04 4.17 -5.40
C SER A 179 1.52 4.24 -5.43
N GLY A 180 0.91 4.58 -4.27
CA GLY A 180 -0.52 4.83 -4.21
C GLY A 180 -0.93 6.08 -5.01
N LEU A 181 -0.02 7.03 -5.24
CA LEU A 181 -0.29 8.20 -6.10
C LEU A 181 -0.56 7.76 -7.54
N GLU A 182 0.26 6.86 -8.07
CA GLU A 182 0.09 6.26 -9.40
C GLU A 182 -1.22 5.50 -9.49
N THR A 183 -1.53 4.68 -8.47
CA THR A 183 -2.81 3.96 -8.39
C THR A 183 -4.00 4.92 -8.43
N ARG A 184 -3.95 6.02 -7.70
CA ARG A 184 -5.02 7.03 -7.66
C ARG A 184 -5.29 7.63 -9.03
N ILE A 185 -4.24 8.02 -9.75
CA ILE A 185 -4.31 8.55 -11.12
C ILE A 185 -4.88 7.51 -12.07
N ARG A 186 -4.39 6.26 -11.98
CA ARG A 186 -4.89 5.15 -12.78
C ARG A 186 -6.40 4.94 -12.61
N LEU A 187 -6.86 4.89 -11.36
CA LEU A 187 -8.29 4.72 -11.04
C LEU A 187 -9.13 5.91 -11.54
N ALA A 188 -8.62 7.14 -11.44
CA ALA A 188 -9.30 8.31 -12.02
C ALA A 188 -9.46 8.20 -13.54
N GLY A 189 -8.42 7.80 -14.25
CA GLY A 189 -8.48 7.56 -15.69
C GLY A 189 -9.50 6.46 -16.06
N MET A 190 -9.55 5.38 -15.29
CA MET A 190 -10.55 4.30 -15.47
C MET A 190 -11.99 4.80 -15.25
N ARG A 191 -12.24 5.62 -14.22
CA ARG A 191 -13.55 6.27 -14.00
C ARG A 191 -13.99 7.13 -15.18
N LEU A 192 -13.04 7.73 -15.88
CA LEU A 192 -13.28 8.50 -17.10
C LEU A 192 -13.46 7.62 -18.35
N ARG A 193 -13.49 6.30 -18.19
CA ARG A 193 -13.58 5.30 -19.28
C ARG A 193 -12.44 5.43 -20.31
N ALA A 194 -11.32 5.96 -19.90
CA ALA A 194 -10.10 6.00 -20.70
C ALA A 194 -9.28 4.72 -20.46
N ARG A 195 -8.58 4.25 -21.50
CA ARG A 195 -7.58 3.19 -21.32
C ARG A 195 -6.43 3.78 -20.51
N VAL A 196 -6.01 3.10 -19.44
CA VAL A 196 -4.85 3.50 -18.65
C VAL A 196 -3.83 2.36 -18.59
N ARG A 197 -2.57 2.70 -18.72
CA ARG A 197 -1.43 1.78 -18.61
C ARG A 197 -0.49 2.35 -17.55
N ALA A 198 -0.13 1.53 -16.57
CA ALA A 198 0.86 1.89 -15.56
C ALA A 198 2.27 1.46 -16.00
N GLN A 199 3.26 2.17 -15.55
CA GLN A 199 4.70 1.90 -15.74
C GLN A 199 5.05 1.54 -17.19
N VAL A 200 4.72 2.47 -18.11
CA VAL A 200 4.90 2.25 -19.55
C VAL A 200 6.35 2.52 -19.94
N PRO A 201 7.11 1.51 -20.41
CA PRO A 201 8.47 1.71 -20.88
C PRO A 201 8.45 2.50 -22.20
N VAL A 202 9.23 3.58 -22.27
CA VAL A 202 9.42 4.38 -23.47
C VAL A 202 10.91 4.35 -23.82
N GLU A 203 11.24 3.88 -25.01
CA GLU A 203 12.63 3.70 -25.45
C GLU A 203 13.41 5.03 -25.39
N GLY A 204 14.59 4.98 -24.78
CA GLY A 204 15.46 6.16 -24.60
C GLY A 204 14.95 7.20 -23.58
N VAL A 205 13.85 6.88 -22.86
CA VAL A 205 13.29 7.76 -21.82
C VAL A 205 13.22 7.08 -20.46
N GLY A 206 12.90 5.79 -20.44
CA GLY A 206 12.62 5.04 -19.23
C GLY A 206 11.11 4.77 -19.07
N SER A 207 10.67 4.49 -17.83
CA SER A 207 9.27 4.18 -17.54
C SER A 207 8.45 5.44 -17.23
N VAL A 208 7.23 5.51 -17.75
CA VAL A 208 6.23 6.55 -17.45
C VAL A 208 5.20 5.98 -16.49
N ASP A 209 4.95 6.66 -15.37
CA ASP A 209 4.09 6.15 -14.29
C ASP A 209 2.70 5.75 -14.77
N ASN A 210 2.03 6.64 -15.52
CA ASN A 210 0.72 6.37 -16.11
C ASN A 210 0.62 6.97 -17.52
N VAL A 211 0.12 6.20 -18.47
CA VAL A 211 -0.30 6.71 -19.78
C VAL A 211 -1.81 6.51 -19.93
N ILE A 212 -2.53 7.63 -20.02
CA ILE A 212 -3.97 7.66 -20.27
C ILE A 212 -4.19 7.80 -21.78
N GLY A 213 -4.98 6.89 -22.35
CA GLY A 213 -5.20 6.84 -23.81
C GLY A 213 -3.95 6.48 -24.59
N ASP A 214 -3.70 7.22 -25.65
CA ASP A 214 -2.52 7.03 -26.53
C ASP A 214 -1.28 7.75 -25.98
N CYS A 215 -1.46 8.97 -25.43
CA CYS A 215 -0.35 9.91 -25.27
C CYS A 215 -0.39 10.83 -24.03
N LEU A 216 -1.37 10.78 -23.18
CA LEU A 216 -1.35 11.59 -21.97
C LEU A 216 -0.52 10.89 -20.89
N ALA A 217 0.76 11.27 -20.81
CA ALA A 217 1.70 10.81 -19.80
C ALA A 217 1.47 11.58 -18.50
N VAL A 218 1.15 10.89 -17.42
CA VAL A 218 0.97 11.49 -16.09
C VAL A 218 1.99 10.89 -15.15
N GLU A 219 2.95 11.71 -14.74
CA GLU A 219 4.03 11.36 -13.81
C GLU A 219 3.77 11.98 -12.44
N THR A 220 4.16 11.28 -11.39
CA THR A 220 4.06 11.75 -10.01
C THR A 220 5.43 12.00 -9.41
N ASP A 221 5.67 13.23 -8.96
CA ASP A 221 6.87 13.54 -8.18
C ASP A 221 6.67 13.06 -6.74
N GLY A 222 7.12 11.82 -6.49
CA GLY A 222 7.10 11.21 -5.15
C GLY A 222 8.20 11.71 -4.21
N ARG A 223 9.08 12.59 -4.68
CA ARG A 223 10.24 13.07 -3.91
C ARG A 223 10.02 14.48 -3.39
N ALA A 224 10.10 14.64 -2.08
CA ALA A 224 10.25 15.94 -1.45
C ALA A 224 11.59 16.58 -1.88
N PHE A 225 11.54 17.69 -2.55
CA PHE A 225 12.50 18.80 -2.71
C PHE A 225 13.99 18.61 -2.31
N HIS A 226 14.66 17.55 -2.79
CA HIS A 226 16.13 17.46 -2.74
C HIS A 226 16.68 17.08 -4.11
N THR A 227 16.42 17.92 -5.11
CA THR A 227 16.92 17.73 -6.46
C THR A 227 18.17 18.58 -6.65
N GLY A 228 19.32 17.94 -6.77
CA GLY A 228 20.51 18.59 -7.31
C GLY A 228 20.27 19.02 -8.77
N SER A 229 21.04 20.00 -9.26
CA SER A 229 20.92 20.52 -10.63
C SER A 229 20.95 19.43 -11.72
N VAL A 230 21.69 18.35 -11.51
CA VAL A 230 21.81 17.21 -12.45
C VAL A 230 20.47 16.47 -12.61
N GLN A 231 19.72 16.26 -11.53
CA GLN A 231 18.41 15.58 -11.57
C GLN A 231 17.39 16.42 -12.34
N LEU A 232 17.42 17.73 -12.17
CA LEU A 232 16.52 18.66 -12.84
C LEU A 232 16.75 18.68 -14.37
N GLU A 233 18.00 18.67 -14.79
CA GLU A 233 18.38 18.59 -16.22
C GLU A 233 17.91 17.26 -16.84
N GLU A 234 18.05 16.15 -16.14
CA GLU A 234 17.56 14.86 -16.59
C GLU A 234 16.04 14.84 -16.74
N ASP A 235 15.32 15.48 -15.81
CA ASP A 235 13.87 15.61 -15.86
C ASP A 235 13.40 16.44 -17.05
N TYR A 236 14.10 17.53 -17.37
CA TYR A 236 13.83 18.31 -18.57
C TYR A 236 14.11 17.51 -19.85
N ARG A 237 15.23 16.82 -19.90
CA ARG A 237 15.58 15.94 -21.03
C ARG A 237 14.51 14.87 -21.28
N ARG A 238 14.07 14.19 -20.22
CA ARG A 238 12.97 13.21 -20.28
C ARG A 238 11.69 13.81 -20.82
N THR A 239 11.32 14.99 -20.32
CA THR A 239 10.11 15.70 -20.78
C THR A 239 10.17 16.01 -22.27
N LEU A 240 11.27 16.58 -22.75
CA LEU A 240 11.48 16.86 -24.16
C LEU A 240 11.45 15.59 -25.02
N ALA A 241 12.07 14.52 -24.56
CA ALA A 241 12.08 13.24 -25.25
C ALA A 241 10.68 12.61 -25.37
N LEU A 242 9.84 12.73 -24.35
CA LEU A 242 8.43 12.31 -24.41
C LEU A 242 7.62 13.18 -25.37
N GLN A 243 7.78 14.51 -25.32
CA GLN A 243 7.08 15.45 -26.20
C GLN A 243 7.46 15.23 -27.67
N ALA A 244 8.74 14.97 -27.98
CA ALA A 244 9.20 14.65 -29.33
C ALA A 244 8.52 13.37 -29.87
N ARG A 245 8.10 12.45 -29.00
CA ARG A 245 7.35 11.23 -29.31
C ARG A 245 5.83 11.42 -29.29
N GLY A 246 5.36 12.67 -29.25
CA GLY A 246 3.95 13.01 -29.30
C GLY A 246 3.19 12.80 -27.98
N PHE A 247 3.89 12.64 -26.84
CA PHE A 247 3.24 12.62 -25.54
C PHE A 247 2.91 14.03 -25.05
N VAL A 248 1.76 14.15 -24.38
CA VAL A 248 1.41 15.30 -23.54
C VAL A 248 1.78 14.94 -22.11
N VAL A 249 2.77 15.61 -21.55
CA VAL A 249 3.29 15.30 -20.22
C VAL A 249 2.62 16.18 -19.16
N VAL A 250 2.06 15.55 -18.14
CA VAL A 250 1.51 16.18 -16.93
C VAL A 250 2.29 15.66 -15.74
N ARG A 251 2.94 16.55 -15.00
CA ARG A 251 3.59 16.21 -13.73
C ARG A 251 2.73 16.68 -12.57
N LEU A 252 2.52 15.81 -11.60
CA LEU A 252 1.72 16.06 -10.42
C LEU A 252 2.59 15.87 -9.17
N SER A 253 2.58 16.88 -8.31
CA SER A 253 3.22 16.77 -7.01
C SER A 253 2.39 15.86 -6.08
N SER A 254 3.05 15.26 -5.09
CA SER A 254 2.37 14.51 -4.03
C SER A 254 1.27 15.34 -3.35
N ARG A 255 1.49 16.66 -3.17
CA ARG A 255 0.50 17.58 -2.60
C ARG A 255 -0.78 17.64 -3.43
N GLN A 256 -0.65 17.77 -4.75
CA GLN A 256 -1.80 17.82 -5.66
C GLN A 256 -2.61 16.54 -5.64
N VAL A 257 -1.93 15.39 -5.56
CA VAL A 257 -2.62 14.09 -5.53
C VAL A 257 -3.22 13.79 -4.16
N LEU A 258 -2.57 14.18 -3.05
CA LEU A 258 -3.04 13.84 -1.69
C LEU A 258 -4.01 14.88 -1.12
N HIS A 259 -3.74 16.18 -1.33
CA HIS A 259 -4.43 17.25 -0.61
C HIS A 259 -5.28 18.16 -1.50
N GLU A 260 -5.01 18.18 -2.80
CA GLU A 260 -5.73 19.01 -3.79
C GLU A 260 -6.45 18.14 -4.83
N TRP A 261 -6.74 16.89 -4.47
CA TRP A 261 -7.24 15.87 -5.39
C TRP A 261 -8.50 16.27 -6.19
N PRO A 262 -9.54 16.87 -5.60
CA PRO A 262 -10.74 17.24 -6.38
C PRO A 262 -10.42 18.18 -7.55
N ALA A 263 -9.54 19.16 -7.37
CA ALA A 263 -9.12 20.09 -8.42
C ALA A 263 -8.22 19.39 -9.46
N THR A 264 -7.34 18.53 -9.01
CA THR A 264 -6.44 17.72 -9.85
C THR A 264 -7.24 16.75 -10.73
N GLU A 265 -8.16 15.98 -10.15
CA GLU A 265 -9.03 15.05 -10.87
C GLU A 265 -9.93 15.79 -11.89
N ALA A 266 -10.50 16.94 -11.52
CA ALA A 266 -11.28 17.77 -12.43
C ALA A 266 -10.43 18.26 -13.62
N THR A 267 -9.15 18.53 -13.41
CA THR A 267 -8.22 18.92 -14.48
C THR A 267 -7.93 17.74 -15.42
N LEU A 268 -7.61 16.56 -14.88
CA LEU A 268 -7.43 15.35 -15.68
C LEU A 268 -8.70 15.02 -16.47
N ALA A 269 -9.87 15.14 -15.85
CA ALA A 269 -11.15 14.92 -16.53
C ALA A 269 -11.38 15.92 -17.69
N ARG A 270 -10.95 17.19 -17.54
CA ARG A 270 -11.00 18.18 -18.63
C ARG A 270 -10.10 17.79 -19.80
N LEU A 271 -8.86 17.35 -19.53
CA LEU A 271 -7.93 16.88 -20.56
C LEU A 271 -8.51 15.68 -21.33
N VAL A 272 -9.08 14.71 -20.62
CA VAL A 272 -9.72 13.55 -21.24
C VAL A 272 -10.94 13.96 -22.08
N ARG A 273 -11.84 14.79 -21.57
CA ARG A 273 -13.00 15.30 -22.33
C ARG A 273 -12.61 16.08 -23.58
N ARG A 274 -11.52 16.85 -23.52
CA ARG A 274 -10.96 17.56 -24.69
C ARG A 274 -10.17 16.66 -25.63
N ARG A 275 -10.14 15.34 -25.37
CA ARG A 275 -9.44 14.31 -26.15
C ARG A 275 -7.92 14.55 -26.27
N VAL A 276 -7.32 15.29 -25.33
CA VAL A 276 -5.87 15.54 -25.28
C VAL A 276 -5.08 14.22 -25.07
N HIS A 277 -5.72 13.21 -24.54
CA HIS A 277 -5.16 11.86 -24.30
C HIS A 277 -5.10 10.99 -25.56
N LEU A 278 -5.59 11.47 -26.72
CA LEU A 278 -5.62 10.72 -27.97
C LEU A 278 -4.80 11.42 -29.04
N TRP A 279 -4.03 10.64 -29.79
CA TRP A 279 -3.43 11.18 -31.01
C TRP A 279 -4.48 11.48 -32.08
N THR A 280 -4.30 12.59 -32.76
CA THR A 280 -5.06 12.87 -33.99
C THR A 280 -4.68 11.86 -35.08
N PRO A 281 -5.55 11.62 -36.09
CA PRO A 281 -5.23 10.75 -37.21
C PRO A 281 -3.89 11.11 -37.89
N GLY A 282 -3.62 12.39 -38.08
CA GLY A 282 -2.36 12.85 -38.67
C GLY A 282 -1.13 12.64 -37.81
N GLN A 283 -1.26 12.78 -36.47
CA GLN A 283 -0.17 12.43 -35.54
C GLN A 283 0.08 10.93 -35.53
N ARG A 284 -0.97 10.12 -35.50
CA ARG A 284 -0.88 8.66 -35.50
C ARG A 284 -0.16 8.16 -36.77
N GLN A 285 -0.52 8.72 -37.95
CA GLN A 285 0.13 8.37 -39.23
C GLN A 285 1.62 8.76 -39.24
N ARG A 286 1.97 9.94 -38.77
CA ARG A 286 3.39 10.39 -38.69
C ARG A 286 4.20 9.49 -37.77
N LEU A 287 3.71 9.25 -36.55
CA LEU A 287 4.37 8.41 -35.57
C LEU A 287 4.52 6.96 -36.07
N HIS A 288 3.50 6.44 -36.77
CA HIS A 288 3.57 5.11 -37.39
C HIS A 288 4.68 5.06 -38.45
N ASN A 289 4.78 6.09 -39.28
CA ASN A 289 5.85 6.18 -40.30
C ASN A 289 7.23 6.29 -39.66
N GLU A 290 7.35 6.80 -38.46
CA GLU A 290 8.58 6.87 -37.67
C GLU A 290 8.81 5.59 -36.81
N GLY A 291 8.00 4.55 -37.00
CA GLY A 291 8.10 3.28 -36.29
C GLY A 291 7.43 3.22 -34.92
N TRP A 292 6.64 4.25 -34.58
CA TRP A 292 5.89 4.29 -33.32
C TRP A 292 4.45 3.84 -33.53
N GLU A 293 4.04 2.78 -32.86
CA GLU A 293 2.62 2.36 -32.88
C GLU A 293 1.94 2.67 -31.54
N PRO A 294 0.67 3.17 -31.55
CA PRO A 294 -0.15 3.29 -30.38
C PRO A 294 -0.40 1.89 -29.78
N GLY A 295 0.30 1.53 -28.75
CA GLY A 295 0.15 0.24 -28.08
C GLY A 295 1.29 -0.76 -28.28
N THR A 296 2.24 -0.54 -29.20
CA THR A 296 3.47 -1.31 -29.34
C THR A 296 4.68 -0.70 -28.62
N LEU A 297 4.48 0.24 -27.71
CA LEU A 297 5.41 0.37 -26.62
C LEU A 297 5.49 -1.03 -26.02
N LYS A 298 6.50 -1.81 -26.44
CA LYS A 298 6.65 -3.22 -26.09
C LYS A 298 6.43 -3.32 -24.60
N TYR A 299 5.31 -3.90 -24.22
CA TYR A 299 5.13 -4.40 -22.88
C TYR A 299 6.11 -5.56 -22.80
N SER A 300 7.34 -5.30 -22.40
CA SER A 300 8.15 -6.34 -21.83
C SER A 300 7.41 -6.68 -20.53
N ALA A 301 6.48 -7.64 -20.62
CA ALA A 301 6.10 -8.41 -19.45
C ALA A 301 7.42 -8.74 -18.78
N GLY A 302 7.67 -8.10 -17.62
CA GLY A 302 8.94 -8.26 -16.94
C GLY A 302 9.25 -9.74 -16.90
N SER A 303 10.45 -10.07 -17.27
CA SER A 303 11.07 -11.37 -17.12
C SER A 303 11.12 -11.71 -15.61
N ALA A 304 9.98 -12.11 -15.10
CA ALA A 304 9.80 -12.75 -13.83
C ALA A 304 9.15 -14.08 -14.13
N ASN A 305 9.97 -14.99 -14.60
CA ASN A 305 9.93 -16.43 -14.42
C ASN A 305 10.63 -17.10 -15.59
N GLN A 306 11.90 -17.37 -15.41
CA GLN A 306 12.46 -18.64 -15.86
C GLN A 306 12.97 -19.36 -14.62
N PRO A 307 12.90 -20.71 -14.61
CA PRO A 307 12.68 -21.57 -13.46
C PRO A 307 13.78 -21.57 -12.43
#